data_a9fb7d1431e67430bb9b98234b3345e5
#
_entry.id   a9fb7d1431e67430bb9b98234b3345e5
#
_cell.length_a   1.000
_cell.length_b   1.000
_cell.length_c   1.000
_cell.angle_alpha   90.00
_cell.angle_beta   90.00
_cell.angle_gamma   90.00
#
_symmetry.space_group_name_H-M   'P 1'
#
loop_
_entity.id
_entity.type
_entity.pdbx_description
1 polymer ?
#
loop_
_entity_poly.entity_id
_entity_poly.type
_entity_poly.pdbx_seq_one_letter_code
_entity_poly.pdbx_strand_id
1 'polypeptide(L)'
;MNSRVTTDTTRLNRLIERIPGNKRKAIKAVGFRVEALAKMKAPVDFGNLRNSIYVRTNDDNSLPSEATEELPRPSTEDSVVIGPSVEYGIYQELGTSVMDAQPYMLPALREVETELEESFGVLINE
;
A
#
# COMPACT_ATOMS: atom_id res chain seq x y z
N MET A 1 6.12 9.65 -18.06
CA MET A 1 6.75 10.33 -16.91
C MET A 1 6.50 9.53 -15.64
N ASN A 2 7.56 9.31 -14.89
CA ASN A 2 7.45 8.50 -13.69
C ASN A 2 7.29 9.39 -12.47
N SER A 3 6.06 9.56 -12.05
CA SER A 3 5.78 10.22 -10.78
C SER A 3 5.83 9.18 -9.67
N ARG A 4 6.61 9.45 -8.66
CA ARG A 4 6.76 8.53 -7.53
C ARG A 4 6.61 9.30 -6.23
N VAL A 5 5.78 8.75 -5.35
CA VAL A 5 5.63 9.25 -3.99
C VAL A 5 6.26 8.23 -3.06
N THR A 6 7.17 8.70 -2.22
CA THR A 6 7.81 7.84 -1.24
C THR A 6 7.26 8.18 0.14
N THR A 7 6.77 7.17 0.85
CA THR A 7 6.24 7.31 2.19
C THR A 7 7.22 6.69 3.18
N ASP A 8 7.37 7.32 4.34
CA ASP A 8 8.21 6.76 5.39
C ASP A 8 7.53 5.53 5.99
N THR A 9 8.12 4.36 5.76
CA THR A 9 7.61 3.08 6.25
C THR A 9 8.45 2.50 7.37
N THR A 10 9.26 3.32 8.03
CA THR A 10 10.16 2.86 9.10
C THR A 10 9.39 2.18 10.23
N ARG A 11 8.31 2.80 10.69
CA ARG A 11 7.48 2.24 11.76
C ARG A 11 6.84 0.93 11.31
N LEU A 12 6.30 0.90 10.10
CA LEU A 12 5.68 -0.31 9.56
C LEU A 12 6.70 -1.44 9.47
N ASN A 13 7.91 -1.16 8.99
CA ASN A 13 8.95 -2.16 8.86
C ASN A 13 9.34 -2.75 10.21
N ARG A 14 9.43 -1.91 11.24
CA ARG A 14 9.71 -2.38 12.61
C ARG A 14 8.61 -3.30 13.12
N LEU A 15 7.36 -2.97 12.85
CA LEU A 15 6.23 -3.79 13.25
C LEU A 15 6.23 -5.13 12.52
N ILE A 16 6.53 -5.12 11.23
CA ILE A 16 6.61 -6.34 10.43
C ILE A 16 7.70 -7.27 10.96
N GLU A 17 8.84 -6.73 11.37
CA GLU A 17 9.94 -7.51 11.92
C GLU A 17 9.54 -8.28 13.19
N ARG A 18 8.53 -7.81 13.91
CA ARG A 18 8.04 -8.47 15.12
C ARG A 18 7.07 -9.61 14.83
N ILE A 19 6.59 -9.72 13.60
CA ILE A 19 5.68 -10.81 13.22
C ILE A 19 6.47 -12.11 13.18
N PRO A 20 6.04 -13.15 13.92
CA PRO A 20 6.75 -14.43 13.90
C PRO A 20 6.57 -15.15 12.57
N GLY A 21 7.53 -16.00 12.24
CA GLY A 21 7.45 -16.85 11.06
C GLY A 21 8.16 -16.28 9.85
N ASN A 22 7.65 -16.63 8.67
CA ASN A 22 8.29 -16.28 7.40
C ASN A 22 8.07 -14.81 7.06
N LYS A 23 9.16 -14.05 6.97
CA LYS A 23 9.10 -12.61 6.69
C LYS A 23 8.47 -12.30 5.33
N ARG A 24 8.75 -13.11 4.34
CA ARG A 24 8.19 -12.91 3.00
C ARG A 24 6.67 -13.02 3.02
N LYS A 25 6.14 -14.03 3.73
CA LYS A 25 4.70 -14.16 3.89
C LYS A 25 4.09 -13.00 4.67
N ALA A 26 4.77 -12.56 5.72
CA ALA A 26 4.31 -11.43 6.53
C ALA A 26 4.21 -10.16 5.70
N ILE A 27 5.23 -9.86 4.90
CA ILE A 27 5.26 -8.67 4.05
C ILE A 27 4.15 -8.72 3.00
N LYS A 28 3.93 -9.88 2.38
CA LYS A 28 2.83 -10.04 1.42
C LYS A 28 1.48 -9.84 2.08
N ALA A 29 1.28 -10.42 3.26
CA ALA A 29 0.01 -10.27 3.99
C ALA A 29 -0.26 -8.81 4.36
N VAL A 30 0.75 -8.10 4.83
CA VAL A 30 0.64 -6.68 5.14
C VAL A 30 0.34 -5.88 3.86
N GLY A 31 1.02 -6.20 2.76
CA GLY A 31 0.78 -5.54 1.47
C GLY A 31 -0.66 -5.70 1.01
N PHE A 32 -1.22 -6.90 1.07
CA PHE A 32 -2.60 -7.14 0.68
C PHE A 32 -3.58 -6.45 1.62
N ARG A 33 -3.27 -6.34 2.91
CA ARG A 33 -4.12 -5.62 3.84
C ARG A 33 -4.14 -4.13 3.55
N VAL A 34 -2.98 -3.53 3.26
CA VAL A 34 -2.89 -2.13 2.86
C VAL A 34 -3.69 -1.89 1.57
N GLU A 35 -3.56 -2.79 0.61
CA GLU A 35 -4.32 -2.70 -0.64
C GLU A 35 -5.83 -2.68 -0.37
N ALA A 36 -6.31 -3.62 0.45
CA ALA A 36 -7.74 -3.71 0.76
C ALA A 36 -8.25 -2.42 1.41
N LEU A 37 -7.52 -1.91 2.38
CA LEU A 37 -7.90 -0.67 3.07
C LEU A 37 -7.82 0.55 2.15
N ALA A 38 -6.80 0.62 1.29
CA ALA A 38 -6.68 1.70 0.33
C ALA A 38 -7.85 1.72 -0.64
N LYS A 39 -8.27 0.54 -1.11
CA LYS A 39 -9.44 0.43 -1.98
C LYS A 39 -10.71 0.89 -1.29
N MET A 40 -10.85 0.59 -0.01
CA MET A 40 -12.01 1.04 0.76
C MET A 40 -12.02 2.55 0.96
N LYS A 41 -10.84 3.15 1.08
CA LYS A 41 -10.69 4.59 1.34
C LYS A 41 -10.63 5.44 0.08
N ALA A 42 -10.41 4.83 -1.08
CA ALA A 42 -10.36 5.56 -2.35
C ALA A 42 -11.71 6.21 -2.63
N PRO A 43 -11.72 7.46 -3.15
CA PRO A 43 -12.99 8.13 -3.46
C PRO A 43 -13.85 7.31 -4.42
N VAL A 44 -15.14 7.15 -4.09
CA VAL A 44 -16.06 6.32 -4.89
C VAL A 44 -16.35 6.91 -6.27
N ASP A 45 -16.24 8.22 -6.41
CA ASP A 45 -16.46 8.90 -7.70
C ASP A 45 -15.40 8.54 -8.73
N PHE A 46 -14.32 7.90 -8.29
CA PHE A 46 -13.21 7.49 -9.15
C PHE A 46 -13.05 5.97 -9.08
N GLY A 47 -14.06 5.24 -9.58
CA GLY A 47 -14.05 3.78 -9.55
C GLY A 47 -12.82 3.17 -10.19
N ASN A 48 -12.29 3.81 -11.25
CA ASN A 48 -11.06 3.33 -11.89
C ASN A 48 -9.85 3.44 -10.97
N LEU A 49 -9.83 4.44 -10.09
CA LEU A 49 -8.75 4.57 -9.12
C LEU A 49 -8.75 3.37 -8.18
N ARG A 50 -9.89 3.02 -7.63
CA ARG A 50 -10.00 1.86 -6.73
C ARG A 50 -9.49 0.59 -7.41
N ASN A 51 -9.93 0.35 -8.63
CA ASN A 51 -9.55 -0.84 -9.38
C ASN A 51 -8.09 -0.82 -9.84
N SER A 52 -7.46 0.34 -9.84
CA SER A 52 -6.07 0.49 -10.28
C SER A 52 -5.06 0.18 -9.17
N ILE A 53 -5.50 0.11 -7.91
CA ILE A 53 -4.60 -0.13 -6.79
C ILE A 53 -4.11 -1.58 -6.86
N TYR A 54 -2.80 -1.76 -6.74
CA TYR A 54 -2.17 -3.06 -6.91
C TYR A 54 -1.12 -3.31 -5.82
N VAL A 55 -0.80 -4.59 -5.64
CA VAL A 55 0.35 -5.04 -4.86
C VAL A 55 1.23 -5.84 -5.81
N ARG A 56 2.52 -5.52 -5.84
CA ARG A 56 3.45 -6.24 -6.70
C ARG A 56 4.64 -6.72 -5.90
N THR A 57 4.95 -8.01 -6.06
CA THR A 57 6.13 -8.63 -5.48
C THR A 57 7.19 -8.80 -6.56
N ASN A 58 8.41 -9.21 -6.20
CA ASN A 58 9.45 -9.36 -7.19
C ASN A 58 9.23 -10.54 -8.15
N ASP A 59 8.40 -11.50 -7.76
CA ASP A 59 8.10 -12.69 -8.55
C ASP A 59 6.67 -12.73 -9.10
N ASP A 60 5.86 -11.72 -8.78
CA ASP A 60 4.46 -11.67 -9.21
C ASP A 60 4.35 -10.83 -10.47
N ASN A 61 3.66 -11.39 -11.47
CA ASN A 61 3.44 -10.72 -12.74
C ASN A 61 1.99 -10.28 -12.93
N SER A 62 1.15 -10.45 -11.91
CA SER A 62 -0.24 -10.02 -12.05
C SER A 62 -0.32 -8.50 -11.93
N LEU A 63 -1.03 -7.88 -12.86
CA LEU A 63 -1.23 -6.44 -12.92
C LEU A 63 -2.72 -6.18 -13.12
N PRO A 64 -3.21 -5.01 -12.64
CA PRO A 64 -4.58 -4.60 -12.94
C PRO A 64 -4.77 -4.48 -14.44
N SER A 65 -5.98 -4.83 -14.93
CA SER A 65 -6.30 -4.70 -16.34
C SER A 65 -6.22 -3.27 -16.86
N GLU A 66 -6.32 -2.31 -15.94
CA GLU A 66 -6.24 -0.88 -16.26
C GLU A 66 -4.81 -0.39 -16.44
N ALA A 67 -3.81 -1.19 -16.11
CA ALA A 67 -2.42 -0.77 -16.20
C ALA A 67 -2.00 -0.64 -17.66
N THR A 68 -1.50 0.53 -18.02
CA THR A 68 -1.06 0.83 -19.39
C THR A 68 0.44 0.93 -19.52
N GLU A 69 1.16 0.90 -18.41
CA GLU A 69 2.61 1.05 -18.36
C GLU A 69 3.21 -0.04 -17.49
N GLU A 70 4.51 -0.20 -17.63
CA GLU A 70 5.24 -1.09 -16.73
C GLU A 70 5.30 -0.44 -15.35
N LEU A 71 4.80 -1.15 -14.36
CA LEU A 71 4.72 -0.67 -12.99
C LEU A 71 5.99 -1.03 -12.23
N PRO A 72 6.37 -0.21 -11.22
CA PRO A 72 7.53 -0.50 -10.41
C PRO A 72 7.45 -1.89 -9.78
N ARG A 73 8.58 -2.57 -9.72
CA ARG A 73 8.71 -3.88 -9.12
C ARG A 73 9.76 -3.80 -8.00
N PRO A 74 9.52 -4.42 -6.84
CA PRO A 74 10.54 -4.43 -5.79
C PRO A 74 11.77 -5.21 -6.24
N SER A 75 12.93 -4.77 -5.80
CA SER A 75 14.21 -5.39 -6.18
C SER A 75 14.55 -6.60 -5.32
N THR A 76 13.87 -6.78 -4.20
CA THR A 76 14.16 -7.87 -3.26
C THR A 76 12.91 -8.70 -3.01
N GLU A 77 13.13 -9.95 -2.54
CA GLU A 77 12.04 -10.86 -2.25
C GLU A 77 11.27 -10.50 -0.98
N ASP A 78 11.83 -9.66 -0.14
CA ASP A 78 11.25 -9.28 1.14
C ASP A 78 10.70 -7.85 1.13
N SER A 79 10.23 -7.42 -0.04
CA SER A 79 9.58 -6.12 -0.17
C SER A 79 8.42 -6.22 -1.16
N VAL A 80 7.49 -5.28 -1.07
CA VAL A 80 6.37 -5.18 -2.00
C VAL A 80 6.19 -3.71 -2.40
N VAL A 81 5.60 -3.52 -3.58
CA VAL A 81 5.19 -2.19 -4.03
C VAL A 81 3.68 -2.16 -4.05
N ILE A 82 3.10 -1.14 -3.44
CA ILE A 82 1.64 -0.94 -3.38
C ILE A 82 1.34 0.45 -3.89
N GLY A 83 0.37 0.57 -4.75
CA GLY A 83 -0.02 1.89 -5.22
C GLY A 83 -1.04 1.84 -6.34
N PRO A 84 -1.43 3.01 -6.84
CA PRO A 84 -2.31 3.09 -7.98
C PRO A 84 -1.53 2.87 -9.29
N SER A 85 -2.19 2.26 -10.26
CA SER A 85 -1.60 2.08 -11.60
C SER A 85 -2.02 3.21 -12.56
N VAL A 86 -2.83 4.17 -12.09
CA VAL A 86 -3.21 5.34 -12.87
C VAL A 86 -2.61 6.59 -12.25
N GLU A 87 -2.16 7.51 -13.09
CA GLU A 87 -1.40 8.67 -12.64
C GLU A 87 -2.22 9.60 -11.74
N TYR A 88 -3.50 9.79 -12.02
CA TYR A 88 -4.31 10.68 -11.21
C TYR A 88 -4.48 10.19 -9.77
N GLY A 89 -4.14 8.92 -9.48
CA GLY A 89 -4.12 8.41 -8.12
C GLY A 89 -3.14 9.16 -7.23
N ILE A 90 -2.03 9.60 -7.79
CA ILE A 90 -1.04 10.40 -7.07
C ILE A 90 -1.63 11.78 -6.73
N TYR A 91 -2.36 12.37 -7.67
CA TYR A 91 -2.99 13.67 -7.47
C TYR A 91 -4.09 13.61 -6.42
N GLN A 92 -4.83 12.51 -6.36
CA GLN A 92 -5.82 12.30 -5.30
C GLN A 92 -5.16 12.24 -3.92
N GLU A 93 -4.03 11.55 -3.83
CA GLU A 93 -3.32 11.42 -2.56
C GLU A 93 -2.77 12.74 -2.06
N LEU A 94 -2.16 13.52 -2.94
CA LEU A 94 -1.42 14.72 -2.59
C LEU A 94 -2.17 16.03 -2.81
N GLY A 95 -3.22 16.00 -3.63
CA GLY A 95 -3.89 17.21 -4.07
C GLY A 95 -3.12 17.91 -5.18
N THR A 96 -3.73 18.94 -5.75
CA THR A 96 -3.13 19.79 -6.78
C THR A 96 -3.44 21.23 -6.44
N SER A 97 -2.97 22.16 -7.28
CA SER A 97 -3.26 23.60 -7.10
C SER A 97 -4.75 23.92 -7.21
N VAL A 98 -5.54 23.03 -7.83
CA VAL A 98 -6.97 23.25 -8.07
C VAL A 98 -7.86 22.19 -7.40
N MET A 99 -7.28 21.24 -6.69
CA MET A 99 -8.03 20.15 -6.07
C MET A 99 -7.40 19.81 -4.72
N ASP A 100 -8.24 19.71 -3.69
CA ASP A 100 -7.80 19.32 -2.37
C ASP A 100 -7.38 17.85 -2.35
N ALA A 101 -6.40 17.52 -1.52
CA ALA A 101 -5.98 16.14 -1.33
C ALA A 101 -7.11 15.32 -0.71
N GLN A 102 -7.28 14.09 -1.19
CA GLN A 102 -8.16 13.09 -0.60
C GLN A 102 -7.35 11.80 -0.44
N PRO A 103 -6.46 11.74 0.57
CA PRO A 103 -5.55 10.62 0.71
C PRO A 103 -6.28 9.31 1.01
N TYR A 104 -5.79 8.23 0.44
CA TYR A 104 -6.31 6.87 0.62
C TYR A 104 -5.20 5.87 0.92
N MET A 105 -3.98 6.10 0.39
CA MET A 105 -2.84 5.20 0.63
C MET A 105 -2.23 5.40 2.00
N LEU A 106 -1.91 6.63 2.37
CA LEU A 106 -1.29 6.91 3.66
C LEU A 106 -2.20 6.54 4.83
N PRO A 107 -3.51 6.89 4.81
CA PRO A 107 -4.40 6.43 5.87
C PRO A 107 -4.49 4.91 5.96
N ALA A 108 -4.47 4.20 4.82
CA ALA A 108 -4.49 2.74 4.82
C ALA A 108 -3.24 2.18 5.50
N LEU A 109 -2.08 2.71 5.17
CA LEU A 109 -0.81 2.30 5.78
C LEU A 109 -0.83 2.54 7.29
N ARG A 110 -1.29 3.70 7.73
CA ARG A 110 -1.33 4.03 9.15
C ARG A 110 -2.32 3.15 9.91
N GLU A 111 -3.44 2.78 9.28
CA GLU A 111 -4.39 1.87 9.90
C GLU A 111 -3.80 0.48 10.10
N VAL A 112 -3.04 -0.02 9.13
CA VAL A 112 -2.35 -1.30 9.27
C VAL A 112 -1.34 -1.25 10.40
N GLU A 113 -0.58 -0.16 10.53
CA GLU A 113 0.33 0.02 11.65
C GLU A 113 -0.39 -0.08 12.99
N THR A 114 -1.54 0.56 13.10
CA THR A 114 -2.36 0.52 14.31
C THR A 114 -2.86 -0.90 14.60
N GLU A 115 -3.33 -1.60 13.57
CA GLU A 115 -3.78 -2.99 13.71
C GLU A 115 -2.65 -3.89 14.23
N LEU A 116 -1.45 -3.72 13.71
CA LEU A 116 -0.30 -4.51 14.14
C LEU A 116 0.10 -4.20 15.57
N GLU A 117 0.09 -2.92 15.95
CA GLU A 117 0.41 -2.52 17.32
C GLU A 117 -0.59 -3.10 18.31
N GLU A 118 -1.87 -3.06 17.99
CA GLU A 118 -2.90 -3.62 18.85
C GLU A 118 -2.72 -5.12 19.03
N SER A 119 -2.38 -5.82 17.95
CA SER A 119 -2.11 -7.27 18.00
C SER A 119 -0.95 -7.58 18.92
N PHE A 120 0.16 -6.82 18.80
CA PHE A 120 1.33 -7.04 19.65
C PHE A 120 1.07 -6.64 21.10
N GLY A 121 0.26 -5.59 21.29
CA GLY A 121 -0.13 -5.18 22.64
C GLY A 121 -0.89 -6.28 23.36
N VAL A 122 -1.80 -6.96 22.68
CA VAL A 122 -2.53 -8.09 23.27
C VAL A 122 -1.56 -9.20 23.62
N LEU A 123 -0.62 -9.55 22.72
CA LEU A 123 0.35 -10.60 22.96
C LEU A 123 1.29 -10.28 24.12
N ILE A 124 1.66 -9.01 24.28
CA ILE A 124 2.59 -8.60 25.33
C ILE A 124 1.91 -8.61 26.70
N ASN A 125 0.62 -8.34 26.74
CA ASN A 125 -0.12 -8.22 28.00
C ASN A 125 -0.63 -9.56 28.53
N GLU A 126 -0.43 -10.62 27.80
CA GLU A 126 -0.69 -11.98 28.28
C GLU A 126 0.47 -12.48 29.14
#